data_a6d1290d987e26a5c5e133ad04a79cdf
#
_entry.id   a6d1290d987e26a5c5e133ad04a79cdf
#
_cell.length_a   1.000
_cell.length_b   1.000
_cell.length_c   1.000
_cell.angle_alpha   90.00
_cell.angle_beta   90.00
_cell.angle_gamma   90.00
#
_symmetry.space_group_name_H-M   'P 1'
#
loop_
_entity.id
_entity.type
_entity.pdbx_description
1 polymer ?
#
loop_
_entity_poly.entity_id
_entity_poly.type
_entity_poly.pdbx_seq_one_letter_code
_entity_poly.pdbx_strand_id
1 'polypeptide(L)'
;PYDVAAPDVNAALQETGLTMLGLNTRRGNVANGDNGLSAIPERVEEARDAIDEAVNYAAAIKAQCIHVMAGFASGPEAHKTFTANLKYACDAALIHGIKILIEPLNHYDAPGYFLTTTEQAGNLIKEVKAVNLALMFDCYHVQLMEGDLSHRLAELMPVIGHIQFASVPDRGTPDHGEINFEHIFSIISELGYSAPVGAEYKPVGPTIDTLGWMSKYI
;
A
#
# COMPACT_ATOMS: atom_id res chain seq x y z
N PRO A 1 0.06 13.76 -0.90
CA PRO A 1 0.05 14.53 0.36
C PRO A 1 1.14 15.61 0.37
N TYR A 2 2.21 15.47 -0.37
CA TYR A 2 3.40 16.36 -0.36
C TYR A 2 3.13 17.83 -0.71
N ASP A 3 1.97 18.14 -1.31
CA ASP A 3 1.55 19.51 -1.65
C ASP A 3 0.93 20.26 -0.46
N VAL A 4 0.74 19.57 0.66
CA VAL A 4 0.26 20.11 1.94
C VAL A 4 1.44 20.15 2.92
N ALA A 5 1.66 21.27 3.57
CA ALA A 5 2.75 21.38 4.54
C ALA A 5 2.52 20.47 5.76
N ALA A 6 3.58 19.83 6.26
CA ALA A 6 3.48 18.91 7.38
C ALA A 6 2.84 19.51 8.66
N PRO A 7 3.06 20.79 9.03
CA PRO A 7 2.35 21.43 10.13
C PRO A 7 0.83 21.47 9.95
N ASP A 8 0.35 21.69 8.73
CA ASP A 8 -1.09 21.76 8.44
C ASP A 8 -1.75 20.40 8.55
N VAL A 9 -1.06 19.33 8.08
CA VAL A 9 -1.48 17.94 8.27
C VAL A 9 -1.54 17.60 9.75
N ASN A 10 -0.50 17.95 10.52
CA ASN A 10 -0.47 17.70 11.95
C ASN A 10 -1.60 18.40 12.70
N ALA A 11 -1.92 19.65 12.32
CA ALA A 11 -3.04 20.40 12.90
C ALA A 11 -4.37 19.67 12.65
N ALA A 12 -4.62 19.23 11.41
CA ALA A 12 -5.82 18.49 11.06
C ALA A 12 -5.91 17.12 11.79
N LEU A 13 -4.80 16.39 11.93
CA LEU A 13 -4.75 15.14 12.69
C LEU A 13 -5.05 15.36 14.18
N GLN A 14 -4.55 16.45 14.78
CA GLN A 14 -4.84 16.80 16.16
C GLN A 14 -6.30 17.19 16.36
N GLU A 15 -6.87 17.97 15.43
CA GLU A 15 -8.27 18.40 15.50
C GLU A 15 -9.24 17.21 15.38
N THR A 16 -8.94 16.26 14.50
CA THR A 16 -9.79 15.11 14.22
C THR A 16 -9.54 13.90 15.12
N GLY A 17 -8.41 13.86 15.82
CA GLY A 17 -7.98 12.68 16.58
C GLY A 17 -7.58 11.49 15.71
N LEU A 18 -7.41 11.68 14.39
CA LEU A 18 -7.03 10.64 13.47
C LEU A 18 -5.52 10.38 13.47
N THR A 19 -5.15 9.15 13.14
CA THR A 19 -3.76 8.74 12.94
C THR A 19 -3.45 8.63 11.46
N MET A 20 -2.30 9.16 11.02
CA MET A 20 -1.82 8.95 9.66
C MET A 20 -1.26 7.52 9.55
N LEU A 21 -1.99 6.64 8.89
CA LEU A 21 -1.58 5.25 8.73
C LEU A 21 -0.44 5.10 7.73
N GLY A 22 -0.51 5.78 6.59
CA GLY A 22 0.52 5.66 5.57
C GLY A 22 0.41 6.68 4.46
N LEU A 23 1.43 6.68 3.62
CA LEU A 23 1.50 7.43 2.38
C LEU A 23 2.31 6.65 1.33
N ASN A 24 2.16 7.03 0.07
CA ASN A 24 2.93 6.42 -1.03
C ASN A 24 4.14 7.30 -1.37
N THR A 25 5.24 6.72 -1.85
CA THR A 25 6.29 7.48 -2.55
C THR A 25 5.68 8.23 -3.76
N ARG A 26 6.30 9.33 -4.19
CA ARG A 26 5.87 9.98 -5.44
C ARG A 26 5.89 9.00 -6.60
N ARG A 27 4.86 9.09 -7.43
CA ARG A 27 4.67 8.18 -8.57
C ARG A 27 5.55 8.50 -9.77
N GLY A 28 6.30 9.58 -9.73
CA GLY A 28 7.01 10.15 -10.87
C GLY A 28 6.13 11.10 -11.68
N ASN A 29 6.35 11.19 -12.97
CA ASN A 29 5.56 12.04 -13.88
C ASN A 29 4.26 11.34 -14.30
N VAL A 30 3.22 11.49 -13.49
CA VAL A 30 1.89 10.89 -13.73
C VAL A 30 1.28 11.30 -15.07
N ALA A 31 1.54 12.54 -15.53
CA ALA A 31 1.05 12.99 -16.83
C ALA A 31 1.66 12.21 -18.01
N ASN A 32 2.87 11.68 -17.81
CA ASN A 32 3.54 10.80 -18.78
C ASN A 32 3.29 9.31 -18.50
N GLY A 33 2.40 8.98 -17.59
CA GLY A 33 1.99 7.61 -17.30
C GLY A 33 2.78 6.91 -16.20
N ASP A 34 3.65 7.59 -15.46
CA ASP A 34 4.36 6.97 -14.33
C ASP A 34 3.40 6.52 -13.22
N ASN A 35 3.70 5.39 -12.62
CA ASN A 35 3.00 4.86 -11.43
C ASN A 35 3.97 4.21 -10.44
N GLY A 36 5.02 4.94 -10.07
CA GLY A 36 6.12 4.47 -9.24
C GLY A 36 7.43 4.39 -10.04
N LEU A 37 8.55 4.35 -9.33
CA LEU A 37 9.89 4.48 -9.92
C LEU A 37 10.85 3.39 -9.45
N SER A 38 10.54 2.71 -8.36
CA SER A 38 11.54 2.00 -7.59
C SER A 38 12.05 0.70 -8.22
N ALA A 39 11.36 0.17 -9.26
CA ALA A 39 11.84 -0.97 -10.05
C ALA A 39 12.46 -0.58 -11.40
N ILE A 40 12.57 0.72 -11.73
CA ILE A 40 13.01 1.19 -13.03
C ILE A 40 14.54 1.40 -13.01
N PRO A 41 15.36 0.58 -13.74
CA PRO A 41 16.81 0.62 -13.64
C PRO A 41 17.44 1.96 -14.02
N GLU A 42 16.84 2.67 -14.98
CA GLU A 42 17.35 3.93 -15.50
C GLU A 42 17.02 5.14 -14.61
N ARG A 43 16.20 4.94 -13.53
CA ARG A 43 15.67 6.01 -12.69
C ARG A 43 15.97 5.82 -11.19
N VAL A 44 17.08 5.14 -10.85
CA VAL A 44 17.44 4.82 -9.46
C VAL A 44 17.60 6.06 -8.60
N GLU A 45 18.25 7.11 -9.09
CA GLU A 45 18.44 8.36 -8.33
C GLU A 45 17.10 9.02 -8.04
N GLU A 46 16.25 9.17 -9.04
CA GLU A 46 14.91 9.76 -8.90
C GLU A 46 14.02 8.94 -7.94
N ALA A 47 14.13 7.61 -7.99
CA ALA A 47 13.42 6.74 -7.06
C ALA A 47 13.89 6.95 -5.62
N ARG A 48 15.19 7.12 -5.39
CA ARG A 48 15.74 7.39 -4.05
C ARG A 48 15.39 8.78 -3.54
N ASP A 49 15.39 9.79 -4.40
CA ASP A 49 14.91 11.12 -4.03
C ASP A 49 13.44 11.09 -3.58
N ALA A 50 12.60 10.32 -4.30
CA ALA A 50 11.21 10.13 -3.92
C ALA A 50 11.04 9.34 -2.60
N ILE A 51 11.94 8.39 -2.31
CA ILE A 51 11.97 7.67 -1.03
C ILE A 51 12.38 8.62 0.11
N ASP A 52 13.43 9.41 -0.09
CA ASP A 52 13.92 10.35 0.93
C ASP A 52 12.87 11.44 1.25
N GLU A 53 12.20 11.97 0.22
CA GLU A 53 11.08 12.88 0.41
C GLU A 53 9.97 12.21 1.24
N ALA A 54 9.61 10.97 0.89
CA ALA A 54 8.56 10.22 1.59
C ALA A 54 8.92 9.97 3.06
N VAL A 55 10.17 9.55 3.35
CA VAL A 55 10.64 9.30 4.71
C VAL A 55 10.65 10.59 5.54
N ASN A 56 11.17 11.68 5.00
CA ASN A 56 11.21 12.97 5.68
C ASN A 56 9.78 13.49 5.98
N TYR A 57 8.89 13.41 5.00
CA TYR A 57 7.52 13.84 5.17
C TYR A 57 6.75 12.96 6.15
N ALA A 58 6.87 11.63 6.02
CA ALA A 58 6.24 10.66 6.92
C ALA A 58 6.69 10.86 8.37
N ALA A 59 7.99 11.08 8.59
CA ALA A 59 8.53 11.38 9.92
C ALA A 59 7.94 12.68 10.49
N ALA A 60 7.81 13.73 9.66
CA ALA A 60 7.27 15.01 10.08
C ALA A 60 5.78 14.96 10.46
N ILE A 61 4.97 14.13 9.77
CA ILE A 61 3.53 13.94 10.06
C ILE A 61 3.23 12.70 10.92
N LYS A 62 4.27 12.01 11.40
CA LYS A 62 4.16 10.79 12.21
C LYS A 62 3.36 9.67 11.55
N ALA A 63 3.51 9.51 10.22
CA ALA A 63 2.92 8.39 9.50
C ALA A 63 3.56 7.07 9.91
N GLN A 64 2.76 6.01 9.98
CA GLN A 64 3.24 4.70 10.42
C GLN A 64 3.91 3.91 9.31
N CYS A 65 3.49 4.10 8.06
CA CYS A 65 3.94 3.31 6.91
C CYS A 65 4.22 4.19 5.67
N ILE A 66 5.11 3.68 4.80
CA ILE A 66 5.34 4.22 3.45
C ILE A 66 5.21 3.08 2.45
N HIS A 67 4.31 3.19 1.48
CA HIS A 67 4.26 2.30 0.32
C HIS A 67 5.30 2.76 -0.71
N VAL A 68 6.29 1.92 -0.98
CA VAL A 68 7.30 2.14 -2.02
C VAL A 68 6.79 1.58 -3.34
N MET A 69 6.38 2.48 -4.23
CA MET A 69 5.76 2.12 -5.50
C MET A 69 6.79 1.65 -6.52
N ALA A 70 6.61 0.42 -7.05
CA ALA A 70 7.54 -0.22 -7.95
C ALA A 70 7.66 0.48 -9.32
N GLY A 71 6.53 0.78 -9.95
CA GLY A 71 6.48 1.32 -11.31
C GLY A 71 6.38 0.24 -12.40
N PHE A 72 6.37 0.69 -13.65
CA PHE A 72 6.28 -0.17 -14.83
C PHE A 72 7.67 -0.62 -15.27
N ALA A 73 7.99 -1.88 -15.01
CA ALA A 73 9.28 -2.49 -15.33
C ALA A 73 9.13 -4.01 -15.40
N SER A 74 10.13 -4.70 -15.93
CA SER A 74 10.14 -6.17 -15.97
C SER A 74 11.56 -6.73 -16.08
N GLY A 75 11.69 -8.02 -15.78
CA GLY A 75 12.94 -8.76 -15.95
C GLY A 75 13.91 -8.63 -14.77
N PRO A 76 15.11 -9.27 -14.91
CA PRO A 76 16.05 -9.41 -13.79
C PRO A 76 16.64 -8.09 -13.29
N GLU A 77 16.89 -7.12 -14.18
CA GLU A 77 17.46 -5.82 -13.77
C GLU A 77 16.44 -4.99 -12.98
N ALA A 78 15.15 -5.04 -13.36
CA ALA A 78 14.09 -4.42 -12.57
C ALA A 78 13.96 -5.04 -11.17
N HIS A 79 14.05 -6.37 -11.08
CA HIS A 79 14.05 -7.10 -9.80
C HIS A 79 15.23 -6.66 -8.89
N LYS A 80 16.43 -6.63 -9.45
CA LYS A 80 17.64 -6.19 -8.74
C LYS A 80 17.54 -4.74 -8.28
N THR A 81 17.02 -3.88 -9.15
CA THR A 81 16.82 -2.45 -8.86
C THR A 81 15.80 -2.27 -7.72
N PHE A 82 14.65 -2.95 -7.83
CA PHE A 82 13.61 -2.86 -6.79
C PHE A 82 14.11 -3.37 -5.44
N THR A 83 14.78 -4.54 -5.41
CA THR A 83 15.40 -5.10 -4.19
C THR A 83 16.38 -4.12 -3.56
N ALA A 84 17.24 -3.47 -4.37
CA ALA A 84 18.20 -2.49 -3.86
C ALA A 84 17.52 -1.23 -3.30
N ASN A 85 16.50 -0.70 -3.97
CA ASN A 85 15.75 0.46 -3.52
C ASN A 85 14.89 0.15 -2.30
N LEU A 86 14.35 -1.08 -2.17
CA LEU A 86 13.66 -1.50 -0.94
C LEU A 86 14.60 -1.55 0.27
N LYS A 87 15.83 -2.06 0.12
CA LYS A 87 16.85 -2.02 1.18
C LYS A 87 17.14 -0.58 1.59
N TYR A 88 17.38 0.29 0.61
CA TYR A 88 17.60 1.71 0.85
C TYR A 88 16.45 2.36 1.63
N ALA A 89 15.20 2.12 1.18
CA ALA A 89 14.01 2.66 1.84
C ALA A 89 13.86 2.14 3.29
N CYS A 90 14.10 0.84 3.49
CA CYS A 90 14.03 0.23 4.81
C CYS A 90 15.06 0.83 5.76
N ASP A 91 16.31 1.00 5.33
CA ASP A 91 17.37 1.59 6.13
C ASP A 91 17.05 3.04 6.50
N ALA A 92 16.59 3.85 5.53
CA ALA A 92 16.21 5.24 5.76
C ALA A 92 15.01 5.39 6.71
N ALA A 93 14.01 4.52 6.60
CA ALA A 93 12.79 4.57 7.40
C ALA A 93 12.95 4.01 8.81
N LEU A 94 13.91 3.09 9.03
CA LEU A 94 14.06 2.35 10.28
C LEU A 94 14.33 3.26 11.48
N ILE A 95 15.15 4.29 11.31
CA ILE A 95 15.49 5.25 12.37
C ILE A 95 14.30 6.06 12.87
N HIS A 96 13.24 6.14 12.06
CA HIS A 96 11.98 6.82 12.38
C HIS A 96 10.90 5.85 12.89
N GLY A 97 11.19 4.54 12.94
CA GLY A 97 10.20 3.51 13.30
C GLY A 97 9.11 3.32 12.23
N ILE A 98 9.35 3.77 10.99
CA ILE A 98 8.39 3.70 9.89
C ILE A 98 8.53 2.36 9.17
N LYS A 99 7.39 1.72 8.88
CA LYS A 99 7.32 0.48 8.12
C LYS A 99 7.29 0.79 6.63
N ILE A 100 8.04 0.04 5.83
CA ILE A 100 7.96 0.06 4.38
C ILE A 100 6.98 -1.00 3.92
N LEU A 101 6.10 -0.63 3.02
CA LEU A 101 5.11 -1.50 2.42
C LEU A 101 5.38 -1.67 0.92
N ILE A 102 5.08 -2.85 0.41
CA ILE A 102 5.01 -3.16 -1.02
C ILE A 102 3.65 -3.77 -1.34
N GLU A 103 3.09 -3.41 -2.48
CA GLU A 103 1.74 -3.78 -2.87
C GLU A 103 1.71 -4.38 -4.28
N PRO A 104 1.17 -5.61 -4.42
CA PRO A 104 0.85 -6.15 -5.74
C PRO A 104 -0.37 -5.46 -6.35
N LEU A 105 -0.24 -4.93 -7.57
CA LEU A 105 -1.33 -4.29 -8.29
C LEU A 105 -1.89 -5.19 -9.39
N ASN A 106 -3.20 -5.08 -9.64
CA ASN A 106 -3.86 -5.83 -10.69
C ASN A 106 -3.56 -5.26 -12.09
N HIS A 107 -3.61 -6.12 -13.10
CA HIS A 107 -3.27 -5.80 -14.47
C HIS A 107 -4.32 -4.94 -15.21
N TYR A 108 -5.54 -4.81 -14.68
CA TYR A 108 -6.56 -3.94 -15.27
C TYR A 108 -6.30 -2.47 -14.95
N ASP A 109 -5.94 -2.18 -13.69
CA ASP A 109 -5.65 -0.81 -13.24
C ASP A 109 -4.21 -0.38 -13.56
N ALA A 110 -3.26 -1.33 -13.57
CA ALA A 110 -1.84 -1.07 -13.75
C ALA A 110 -1.16 -2.12 -14.69
N PRO A 111 -1.51 -2.14 -16.00
CA PRO A 111 -0.93 -3.10 -16.93
C PRO A 111 0.59 -2.88 -17.06
N GLY A 112 1.39 -3.94 -16.82
CA GLY A 112 2.85 -3.86 -16.84
C GLY A 112 3.51 -3.38 -15.55
N TYR A 113 2.75 -3.21 -14.47
CA TYR A 113 3.33 -2.93 -13.15
C TYR A 113 4.24 -4.07 -12.70
N PHE A 114 5.38 -3.75 -12.08
CA PHE A 114 6.41 -4.73 -11.76
C PHE A 114 5.94 -5.78 -10.74
N LEU A 115 5.26 -5.35 -9.68
CA LEU A 115 4.81 -6.21 -8.59
C LEU A 115 3.32 -6.54 -8.74
N THR A 116 3.00 -7.81 -9.05
CA THR A 116 1.64 -8.19 -9.45
C THR A 116 1.01 -9.32 -8.63
N THR A 117 1.80 -10.06 -7.83
CA THR A 117 1.29 -11.18 -7.02
C THR A 117 1.80 -11.14 -5.59
N THR A 118 1.01 -11.73 -4.68
CA THR A 118 1.40 -11.88 -3.27
C THR A 118 2.60 -12.81 -3.11
N GLU A 119 2.75 -13.83 -3.97
CA GLU A 119 3.92 -14.70 -3.99
C GLU A 119 5.20 -13.92 -4.32
N GLN A 120 5.16 -13.07 -5.34
CA GLN A 120 6.29 -12.21 -5.72
C GLN A 120 6.66 -11.28 -4.56
N ALA A 121 5.68 -10.67 -3.90
CA ALA A 121 5.90 -9.81 -2.74
C ALA A 121 6.53 -10.58 -1.57
N GLY A 122 6.03 -11.76 -1.25
CA GLY A 122 6.58 -12.62 -0.21
C GLY A 122 8.04 -13.04 -0.48
N ASN A 123 8.39 -13.30 -1.74
CA ASN A 123 9.76 -13.62 -2.13
C ASN A 123 10.67 -12.40 -1.99
N LEU A 124 10.24 -11.21 -2.38
CA LEU A 124 10.99 -9.96 -2.18
C LEU A 124 11.23 -9.67 -0.69
N ILE A 125 10.23 -9.84 0.17
CA ILE A 125 10.36 -9.64 1.62
C ILE A 125 11.40 -10.61 2.20
N LYS A 126 11.37 -11.90 1.79
CA LYS A 126 12.35 -12.90 2.20
C LYS A 126 13.77 -12.61 1.70
N GLU A 127 13.90 -12.03 0.50
CA GLU A 127 15.19 -11.67 -0.11
C GLU A 127 15.80 -10.42 0.54
N VAL A 128 15.01 -9.36 0.73
CA VAL A 128 15.44 -8.09 1.34
C VAL A 128 15.82 -8.27 2.80
N LYS A 129 15.07 -9.08 3.57
CA LYS A 129 15.30 -9.41 4.98
C LYS A 129 15.34 -8.20 5.94
N ALA A 130 14.68 -7.11 5.58
CA ALA A 130 14.55 -5.97 6.46
C ALA A 130 13.40 -6.17 7.46
N VAL A 131 13.63 -5.82 8.72
CA VAL A 131 12.64 -6.03 9.81
C VAL A 131 11.41 -5.14 9.69
N ASN A 132 11.52 -4.04 8.95
CA ASN A 132 10.47 -3.07 8.72
C ASN A 132 9.88 -3.12 7.30
N LEU A 133 10.16 -4.18 6.51
CA LEU A 133 9.50 -4.41 5.22
C LEU A 133 8.32 -5.37 5.38
N ALA A 134 7.16 -4.99 4.85
CA ALA A 134 5.95 -5.80 4.93
C ALA A 134 5.07 -5.68 3.67
N LEU A 135 4.11 -6.58 3.57
CA LEU A 135 3.11 -6.61 2.50
C LEU A 135 1.96 -5.64 2.82
N MET A 136 1.58 -4.82 1.87
CA MET A 136 0.25 -4.22 1.81
C MET A 136 -0.66 -5.16 1.04
N PHE A 137 -1.63 -5.74 1.75
CA PHE A 137 -2.57 -6.70 1.20
C PHE A 137 -3.87 -5.98 0.86
N ASP A 138 -4.04 -5.58 -0.41
CA ASP A 138 -5.32 -5.04 -0.87
C ASP A 138 -6.21 -6.18 -1.39
N CYS A 139 -7.33 -6.43 -0.70
CA CYS A 139 -8.29 -7.46 -1.08
C CYS A 139 -8.81 -7.27 -2.52
N TYR A 140 -8.94 -6.04 -2.99
CA TYR A 140 -9.37 -5.73 -4.35
C TYR A 140 -8.36 -6.23 -5.38
N HIS A 141 -7.07 -5.86 -5.23
CA HIS A 141 -6.03 -6.30 -6.16
C HIS A 141 -5.82 -7.81 -6.12
N VAL A 142 -5.77 -8.39 -4.92
CA VAL A 142 -5.54 -9.82 -4.75
C VAL A 142 -6.70 -10.64 -5.32
N GLN A 143 -7.95 -10.22 -5.11
CA GLN A 143 -9.11 -10.92 -5.69
C GLN A 143 -9.05 -10.97 -7.22
N LEU A 144 -8.73 -9.85 -7.87
CA LEU A 144 -8.63 -9.76 -9.32
C LEU A 144 -7.49 -10.59 -9.92
N MET A 145 -6.39 -10.74 -9.20
CA MET A 145 -5.18 -11.41 -9.71
C MET A 145 -5.10 -12.88 -9.32
N GLU A 146 -5.51 -13.23 -8.12
CA GLU A 146 -5.19 -14.52 -7.53
C GLU A 146 -6.40 -15.20 -6.88
N GLY A 147 -7.39 -14.43 -6.38
CA GLY A 147 -8.52 -14.95 -5.62
C GLY A 147 -8.12 -15.58 -4.29
N ASP A 148 -8.98 -16.44 -3.73
CA ASP A 148 -8.71 -17.23 -2.52
C ASP A 148 -8.26 -16.38 -1.31
N LEU A 149 -8.96 -15.27 -1.09
CA LEU A 149 -8.58 -14.26 -0.07
C LEU A 149 -8.42 -14.87 1.33
N SER A 150 -9.31 -15.79 1.71
CA SER A 150 -9.33 -16.39 3.06
C SER A 150 -8.04 -17.15 3.38
N HIS A 151 -7.60 -18.06 2.50
CA HIS A 151 -6.37 -18.79 2.71
C HIS A 151 -5.12 -17.93 2.58
N ARG A 152 -5.12 -16.98 1.63
CA ARG A 152 -4.00 -16.05 1.44
C ARG A 152 -3.81 -15.13 2.64
N LEU A 153 -4.88 -14.61 3.23
CA LEU A 153 -4.81 -13.85 4.47
C LEU A 153 -4.19 -14.67 5.59
N ALA A 154 -4.63 -15.93 5.76
CA ALA A 154 -4.08 -16.82 6.80
C ALA A 154 -2.59 -17.11 6.58
N GLU A 155 -2.18 -17.43 5.34
CA GLU A 155 -0.79 -17.74 5.01
C GLU A 155 0.13 -16.54 5.15
N LEU A 156 -0.32 -15.35 4.69
CA LEU A 156 0.50 -14.15 4.59
C LEU A 156 0.43 -13.25 5.82
N MET A 157 -0.47 -13.53 6.78
CA MET A 157 -0.64 -12.71 7.99
C MET A 157 0.68 -12.36 8.69
N PRO A 158 1.67 -13.26 8.81
CA PRO A 158 2.96 -12.95 9.45
C PRO A 158 3.78 -11.85 8.75
N VAL A 159 3.52 -11.58 7.46
CA VAL A 159 4.25 -10.58 6.67
C VAL A 159 3.37 -9.40 6.25
N ILE A 160 2.07 -9.42 6.56
CA ILE A 160 1.15 -8.31 6.29
C ILE A 160 1.44 -7.16 7.25
N GLY A 161 1.65 -5.97 6.69
CA GLY A 161 1.84 -4.73 7.43
C GLY A 161 0.64 -3.79 7.39
N HIS A 162 -0.20 -3.91 6.36
CA HIS A 162 -1.44 -3.16 6.19
C HIS A 162 -2.40 -3.94 5.30
N ILE A 163 -3.70 -3.82 5.57
CA ILE A 163 -4.76 -4.42 4.77
C ILE A 163 -5.62 -3.31 4.20
N GLN A 164 -5.89 -3.39 2.89
CA GLN A 164 -6.84 -2.51 2.20
C GLN A 164 -7.97 -3.32 1.56
N PHE A 165 -9.06 -2.63 1.25
CA PHE A 165 -10.22 -3.26 0.63
C PHE A 165 -11.06 -2.29 -0.21
N ALA A 166 -11.65 -2.81 -1.27
CA ALA A 166 -12.69 -2.21 -2.09
C ALA A 166 -13.50 -3.31 -2.77
N SER A 167 -14.70 -3.02 -3.26
CA SER A 167 -15.49 -4.01 -3.99
C SER A 167 -14.85 -4.36 -5.34
N VAL A 168 -15.13 -5.57 -5.81
CA VAL A 168 -14.74 -6.07 -7.13
C VAL A 168 -16.01 -6.29 -7.94
N PRO A 169 -16.05 -5.89 -9.23
CA PRO A 169 -14.92 -5.44 -10.07
C PRO A 169 -14.71 -3.93 -10.15
N ASP A 170 -15.59 -3.10 -9.61
CA ASP A 170 -15.70 -1.66 -9.89
C ASP A 170 -14.85 -0.77 -8.97
N ARG A 171 -14.16 -1.38 -7.98
CA ARG A 171 -13.41 -0.68 -6.92
C ARG A 171 -14.28 0.30 -6.14
N GLY A 172 -15.56 -0.04 -5.95
CA GLY A 172 -16.55 0.74 -5.22
C GLY A 172 -16.59 0.46 -3.72
N THR A 173 -17.69 0.87 -3.06
CA THR A 173 -17.92 0.63 -1.64
C THR A 173 -18.07 -0.88 -1.33
N PRO A 174 -17.69 -1.36 -0.12
CA PRO A 174 -17.59 -2.79 0.18
C PRO A 174 -18.94 -3.50 0.43
N ASP A 175 -20.06 -2.81 0.29
CA ASP A 175 -21.41 -3.34 0.49
C ASP A 175 -22.03 -4.00 -0.75
N HIS A 176 -21.26 -4.10 -1.83
CA HIS A 176 -21.66 -4.77 -3.08
C HIS A 176 -20.47 -5.49 -3.72
N GLY A 177 -20.70 -6.04 -4.93
CA GLY A 177 -19.67 -6.74 -5.69
C GLY A 177 -19.55 -8.21 -5.31
N GLU A 178 -18.45 -8.85 -5.75
CA GLU A 178 -18.28 -10.31 -5.62
C GLU A 178 -17.58 -10.76 -4.34
N ILE A 179 -17.08 -9.83 -3.51
CA ILE A 179 -16.43 -10.15 -2.23
C ILE A 179 -17.43 -10.02 -1.08
N ASN A 180 -17.55 -11.05 -0.26
CA ASN A 180 -18.26 -10.95 1.01
C ASN A 180 -17.35 -10.37 2.10
N PHE A 181 -17.38 -9.05 2.28
CA PHE A 181 -16.53 -8.37 3.26
C PHE A 181 -16.91 -8.66 4.72
N GLU A 182 -18.14 -9.03 5.03
CA GLU A 182 -18.51 -9.47 6.38
C GLU A 182 -17.71 -10.73 6.76
N HIS A 183 -17.61 -11.69 5.84
CA HIS A 183 -16.78 -12.88 6.02
C HIS A 183 -15.28 -12.56 6.08
N ILE A 184 -14.78 -11.70 5.18
CA ILE A 184 -13.35 -11.34 5.14
C ILE A 184 -12.94 -10.61 6.42
N PHE A 185 -13.74 -9.68 6.94
CA PHE A 185 -13.44 -8.99 8.20
C PHE A 185 -13.47 -9.93 9.42
N SER A 186 -14.37 -10.94 9.43
CA SER A 186 -14.33 -12.00 10.45
C SER A 186 -13.01 -12.75 10.44
N ILE A 187 -12.55 -13.19 9.26
CA ILE A 187 -11.26 -13.87 9.10
C ILE A 187 -10.09 -12.99 9.56
N ILE A 188 -10.04 -11.73 9.13
CA ILE A 188 -8.99 -10.78 9.54
C ILE A 188 -8.93 -10.67 11.07
N SER A 189 -10.09 -10.58 11.73
CA SER A 189 -10.19 -10.52 13.19
C SER A 189 -9.75 -11.84 13.86
N GLU A 190 -10.20 -12.99 13.35
CA GLU A 190 -9.85 -14.33 13.85
C GLU A 190 -8.35 -14.62 13.74
N LEU A 191 -7.69 -14.10 12.71
CA LEU A 191 -6.25 -14.17 12.51
C LEU A 191 -5.46 -13.23 13.43
N GLY A 192 -6.14 -12.42 14.26
CA GLY A 192 -5.53 -11.55 15.25
C GLY A 192 -4.98 -10.23 14.69
N TYR A 193 -5.37 -9.82 13.48
CA TYR A 193 -5.01 -8.51 12.96
C TYR A 193 -5.79 -7.42 13.70
N SER A 194 -5.07 -6.56 14.43
CA SER A 194 -5.66 -5.53 15.30
C SER A 194 -5.44 -4.09 14.83
N ALA A 195 -4.69 -3.90 13.75
CA ALA A 195 -4.49 -2.58 13.16
C ALA A 195 -5.72 -2.16 12.31
N PRO A 196 -5.92 -0.86 12.06
CA PRO A 196 -6.98 -0.41 11.16
C PRO A 196 -6.84 -0.98 9.76
N VAL A 197 -7.97 -1.29 9.12
CA VAL A 197 -8.05 -1.67 7.70
C VAL A 197 -8.47 -0.46 6.87
N GLY A 198 -7.87 -0.29 5.69
CA GLY A 198 -8.06 0.87 4.82
C GLY A 198 -9.12 0.62 3.74
N ALA A 199 -10.16 1.44 3.70
CA ALA A 199 -11.11 1.44 2.59
C ALA A 199 -10.55 2.29 1.44
N GLU A 200 -10.02 1.65 0.39
CA GLU A 200 -9.44 2.31 -0.77
C GLU A 200 -10.33 2.15 -2.01
N TYR A 201 -11.53 2.68 -1.92
CA TYR A 201 -12.50 2.62 -3.02
C TYR A 201 -12.63 3.95 -3.78
N LYS A 202 -13.19 3.89 -4.97
CA LYS A 202 -13.53 5.05 -5.79
C LYS A 202 -14.94 5.55 -5.40
N PRO A 203 -15.07 6.65 -4.64
CA PRO A 203 -16.37 7.14 -4.22
C PRO A 203 -17.15 7.71 -5.41
N VAL A 204 -18.46 7.48 -5.46
CA VAL A 204 -19.36 8.12 -6.40
C VAL A 204 -19.87 9.42 -5.76
N GLY A 205 -19.18 10.53 -6.03
CA GLY A 205 -19.45 11.84 -5.42
C GLY A 205 -18.58 12.12 -4.17
N PRO A 206 -19.04 13.02 -3.29
CA PRO A 206 -18.31 13.33 -2.05
C PRO A 206 -18.14 12.09 -1.16
N THR A 207 -16.94 11.86 -0.65
CA THR A 207 -16.64 10.66 0.18
C THR A 207 -17.60 10.52 1.35
N ILE A 208 -17.96 11.61 2.02
CA ILE A 208 -18.86 11.59 3.18
C ILE A 208 -20.23 10.97 2.87
N ASP A 209 -20.72 11.15 1.65
CA ASP A 209 -22.02 10.62 1.23
C ASP A 209 -21.98 9.11 0.92
N THR A 210 -20.77 8.53 0.84
CA THR A 210 -20.54 7.11 0.52
C THR A 210 -20.20 6.25 1.74
N LEU A 211 -20.19 6.81 2.95
CA LEU A 211 -19.77 6.11 4.17
C LEU A 211 -20.88 5.26 4.84
N GLY A 212 -22.08 5.19 4.25
CA GLY A 212 -23.22 4.49 4.84
C GLY A 212 -22.99 3.00 5.16
N TRP A 213 -22.09 2.33 4.41
CA TRP A 213 -21.71 0.94 4.66
C TRP A 213 -21.02 0.73 6.00
N MET A 214 -20.36 1.76 6.56
CA MET A 214 -19.62 1.68 7.83
C MET A 214 -20.54 1.37 9.01
N SER A 215 -21.83 1.76 8.96
CA SER A 215 -22.78 1.57 10.06
C SER A 215 -22.97 0.11 10.50
N LYS A 216 -22.50 -0.86 9.71
CA LYS A 216 -22.50 -2.28 10.05
C LYS A 216 -21.29 -2.71 10.89
N TYR A 217 -20.25 -1.87 10.98
CA TYR A 217 -18.93 -2.24 11.53
C TYR A 217 -18.45 -1.33 12.66
N ILE A 218 -19.17 -0.23 12.92
CA ILE A 218 -18.89 0.75 13.99
C ILE A 218 -20.12 1.01 14.86
#